data_eaac803efd34a3b94c08b6556cc12266
#
_entry.id   eaac803efd34a3b94c08b6556cc12266
#
_cell.length_a   1.000
_cell.length_b   1.000
_cell.length_c   1.000
_cell.angle_alpha   90.00
_cell.angle_beta   90.00
_cell.angle_gamma   90.00
#
_symmetry.space_group_name_H-M   'P 1'
#
loop_
_entity.id
_entity.type
_entity.pdbx_description
1 polymer ?
#
loop_
_entity_poly.entity_id
_entity_poly.type
_entity_poly.pdbx_seq_one_letter_code
_entity_poly.pdbx_strand_id
1 'polypeptide(L)'
;MHPCTRRLRRSATAVLALCALAAVLAAPAGAATAPDKWGATFCTETIGWLKGAQQGATDLQTKASDPSITPADGKALIVDFLSTGVASTKAYGKALKAAGAPGITNGTKIQASILAGIAGSGAKLAALNTVAKRLPTRPPAAFQKAATKLGNQLSSFSEPFSKGMDAAGKLDKGNQLGKILTTLPECAALANGSVGSGGTTSTTGG
;
A
#
# COMPACT_ATOMS: atom_id res chain seq x y z
N MET A 1 43.39 -34.61 58.19
CA MET A 1 43.53 -33.21 57.81
C MET A 1 42.97 -32.99 56.42
N HIS A 2 41.89 -32.29 56.40
CA HIS A 2 41.29 -31.49 55.37
C HIS A 2 40.73 -32.08 54.06
N PRO A 3 39.66 -31.46 53.72
CA PRO A 3 38.59 -32.00 52.88
C PRO A 3 38.52 -31.27 51.53
N CYS A 4 37.81 -31.82 50.57
CA CYS A 4 37.23 -31.06 49.50
C CYS A 4 36.25 -31.95 48.70
N THR A 5 35.06 -32.11 49.24
CA THR A 5 33.90 -32.59 48.50
C THR A 5 32.87 -31.45 48.46
N ARG A 6 32.89 -30.64 47.39
CA ARG A 6 31.76 -29.74 47.03
C ARG A 6 32.02 -29.08 45.69
N ARG A 7 31.68 -29.74 44.59
CA ARG A 7 31.32 -29.09 43.34
C ARG A 7 30.91 -30.17 42.33
N LEU A 8 29.65 -30.45 42.23
CA LEU A 8 29.04 -31.07 41.05
C LEU A 8 27.54 -31.25 41.32
N ARG A 9 26.84 -30.15 41.38
CA ARG A 9 25.35 -30.12 41.22
C ARG A 9 24.95 -28.71 40.77
N ARG A 10 25.26 -28.36 39.55
CA ARG A 10 24.65 -27.19 38.84
C ARG A 10 24.99 -27.30 37.36
N SER A 11 24.43 -28.25 36.62
CA SER A 11 24.52 -28.25 35.15
C SER A 11 23.44 -29.11 34.47
N ALA A 12 22.29 -29.33 35.09
CA ALA A 12 21.25 -30.14 34.48
C ALA A 12 19.96 -29.39 34.15
N THR A 13 19.88 -28.08 34.35
CA THR A 13 18.65 -27.29 34.12
C THR A 13 18.71 -26.29 32.96
N ALA A 14 19.82 -26.25 32.23
CA ALA A 14 19.97 -25.25 31.13
C ALA A 14 19.73 -25.81 29.73
N VAL A 15 19.45 -27.10 29.54
CA VAL A 15 19.27 -27.70 28.18
C VAL A 15 17.82 -27.84 27.78
N LEU A 16 16.86 -27.77 28.69
CA LEU A 16 15.42 -27.89 28.37
C LEU A 16 14.72 -26.59 27.96
N ALA A 17 15.40 -25.43 28.06
CA ALA A 17 14.80 -24.15 27.71
C ALA A 17 15.02 -23.73 26.23
N LEU A 18 15.88 -24.42 25.48
CA LEU A 18 16.16 -24.04 24.07
C LEU A 18 15.27 -24.74 23.03
N CYS A 19 14.53 -25.78 23.40
CA CYS A 19 13.65 -26.47 22.44
C CYS A 19 12.23 -25.85 22.32
N ALA A 20 11.85 -24.93 23.21
CA ALA A 20 10.50 -24.32 23.19
C ALA A 20 10.39 -23.07 22.31
N LEU A 21 11.50 -22.49 21.82
CA LEU A 21 11.47 -21.28 21.00
C LEU A 21 11.41 -21.53 19.48
N ALA A 22 11.56 -22.77 19.02
CA ALA A 22 11.52 -23.09 17.60
C ALA A 22 10.11 -23.35 17.05
N ALA A 23 9.08 -23.40 17.89
CA ALA A 23 7.70 -23.73 17.48
C ALA A 23 6.82 -22.51 17.16
N VAL A 24 7.31 -21.28 17.27
CA VAL A 24 6.47 -20.07 17.13
C VAL A 24 6.57 -19.41 15.74
N LEU A 25 7.39 -19.92 14.81
CA LEU A 25 7.57 -19.32 13.48
C LEU A 25 6.95 -20.11 12.32
N ALA A 26 6.26 -21.18 12.56
CA ALA A 26 5.36 -21.73 11.57
C ALA A 26 4.02 -21.01 11.69
N ALA A 27 3.95 -19.76 11.21
CA ALA A 27 2.65 -19.21 10.81
C ALA A 27 2.04 -20.26 9.87
N PRO A 28 0.79 -20.73 10.10
CA PRO A 28 0.15 -21.65 9.17
C PRO A 28 0.24 -21.00 7.80
N ALA A 29 0.89 -21.69 6.85
CA ALA A 29 0.82 -21.33 5.46
C ALA A 29 -0.68 -21.27 5.16
N GLY A 30 -1.26 -20.08 5.14
CA GLY A 30 -2.69 -19.88 4.95
C GLY A 30 -3.08 -20.68 3.72
N ALA A 31 -4.12 -21.51 3.85
CA ALA A 31 -4.61 -22.29 2.74
C ALA A 31 -4.77 -21.35 1.53
N ALA A 32 -4.25 -21.78 0.37
CA ALA A 32 -4.36 -20.99 -0.84
C ALA A 32 -5.83 -20.67 -1.11
N THR A 33 -6.13 -19.42 -1.36
CA THR A 33 -7.48 -18.96 -1.65
C THR A 33 -7.86 -19.34 -3.08
N ALA A 34 -9.10 -19.77 -3.30
CA ALA A 34 -9.60 -20.02 -4.64
C ALA A 34 -9.33 -18.81 -5.55
N PRO A 35 -8.77 -19.01 -6.75
CA PRO A 35 -8.24 -17.93 -7.57
C PRO A 35 -9.26 -16.84 -7.92
N ASP A 36 -10.50 -17.23 -8.18
CA ASP A 36 -11.63 -16.35 -8.44
C ASP A 36 -12.00 -15.48 -7.21
N LYS A 37 -12.07 -16.09 -6.03
CA LYS A 37 -12.32 -15.36 -4.77
C LYS A 37 -11.21 -14.35 -4.48
N TRP A 38 -9.96 -14.76 -4.69
CA TRP A 38 -8.83 -13.87 -4.52
C TRP A 38 -8.89 -12.71 -5.52
N GLY A 39 -9.16 -13.02 -6.79
CA GLY A 39 -9.30 -12.02 -7.86
C GLY A 39 -10.43 -11.03 -7.60
N ALA A 40 -11.60 -11.50 -7.17
CA ALA A 40 -12.72 -10.65 -6.79
C ALA A 40 -12.35 -9.69 -5.65
N THR A 41 -11.69 -10.19 -4.59
CA THR A 41 -11.19 -9.36 -3.49
C THR A 41 -10.17 -8.35 -4.00
N PHE A 42 -9.19 -8.79 -4.80
CA PHE A 42 -8.18 -7.89 -5.37
C PHE A 42 -8.80 -6.76 -6.16
N CYS A 43 -9.74 -7.04 -7.07
CA CYS A 43 -10.38 -6.04 -7.91
C CYS A 43 -11.25 -5.08 -7.08
N THR A 44 -12.07 -5.60 -6.16
CA THR A 44 -12.94 -4.78 -5.30
C THR A 44 -12.11 -3.80 -4.47
N GLU A 45 -11.08 -4.29 -3.81
CA GLU A 45 -10.22 -3.47 -2.95
C GLU A 45 -9.39 -2.46 -3.76
N THR A 46 -8.88 -2.87 -4.93
CA THR A 46 -8.14 -1.97 -5.83
C THR A 46 -9.04 -0.84 -6.34
N ILE A 47 -10.26 -1.16 -6.79
CA ILE A 47 -11.23 -0.16 -7.25
C ILE A 47 -11.62 0.79 -6.12
N GLY A 48 -11.90 0.27 -4.94
CA GLY A 48 -12.22 1.06 -3.76
C GLY A 48 -11.10 2.05 -3.40
N TRP A 49 -9.86 1.56 -3.40
CA TRP A 49 -8.68 2.38 -3.14
C TRP A 49 -8.49 3.48 -4.19
N LEU A 50 -8.61 3.16 -5.50
CA LEU A 50 -8.48 4.13 -6.58
C LEU A 50 -9.59 5.18 -6.55
N LYS A 51 -10.85 4.77 -6.36
CA LYS A 51 -11.98 5.70 -6.21
C LYS A 51 -11.80 6.65 -5.02
N GLY A 52 -11.36 6.13 -3.88
CA GLY A 52 -11.07 6.95 -2.71
C GLY A 52 -9.96 7.96 -2.97
N ALA A 53 -8.90 7.58 -3.70
CA ALA A 53 -7.82 8.49 -4.08
C ALA A 53 -8.32 9.59 -5.03
N GLN A 54 -9.15 9.25 -6.02
CA GLN A 54 -9.74 10.21 -6.96
C GLN A 54 -10.68 11.19 -6.25
N GLN A 55 -11.58 10.68 -5.40
CA GLN A 55 -12.49 11.54 -4.64
C GLN A 55 -11.71 12.50 -3.76
N GLY A 56 -10.70 12.00 -3.02
CA GLY A 56 -9.86 12.84 -2.20
C GLY A 56 -9.10 13.93 -3.00
N ALA A 57 -8.64 13.61 -4.21
CA ALA A 57 -7.99 14.58 -5.09
C ALA A 57 -8.97 15.65 -5.58
N THR A 58 -10.20 15.26 -5.95
CA THR A 58 -11.27 16.18 -6.36
C THR A 58 -11.67 17.11 -5.21
N ASP A 59 -11.85 16.55 -4.01
CA ASP A 59 -12.19 17.33 -2.82
C ASP A 59 -11.09 18.31 -2.46
N LEU A 60 -9.82 17.89 -2.55
CA LEU A 60 -8.67 18.76 -2.34
C LEU A 60 -8.66 19.91 -3.35
N GLN A 61 -8.86 19.61 -4.64
CA GLN A 61 -8.89 20.62 -5.70
C GLN A 61 -10.04 21.60 -5.50
N THR A 62 -11.23 21.11 -5.22
CA THR A 62 -12.42 21.96 -4.98
C THR A 62 -12.21 22.92 -3.83
N LYS A 63 -11.74 22.40 -2.69
CA LYS A 63 -11.45 23.22 -1.51
C LYS A 63 -10.29 24.20 -1.74
N ALA A 64 -9.25 23.76 -2.44
CA ALA A 64 -8.09 24.61 -2.73
C ALA A 64 -8.40 25.73 -3.74
N SER A 65 -9.50 25.63 -4.50
CA SER A 65 -9.95 26.65 -5.45
C SER A 65 -10.74 27.79 -4.79
N ASP A 66 -11.03 27.71 -3.50
CA ASP A 66 -11.69 28.79 -2.77
C ASP A 66 -10.72 29.99 -2.64
N PRO A 67 -11.10 31.17 -3.16
CA PRO A 67 -10.23 32.35 -3.13
C PRO A 67 -9.93 32.87 -1.72
N SER A 68 -10.70 32.45 -0.71
CA SER A 68 -10.49 32.81 0.70
C SER A 68 -9.48 31.91 1.41
N ILE A 69 -9.02 30.81 0.75
CA ILE A 69 -8.14 29.85 1.40
C ILE A 69 -6.78 30.47 1.74
N THR A 70 -6.38 30.36 3.00
CA THR A 70 -5.06 30.79 3.42
C THR A 70 -4.00 29.69 3.18
N PRO A 71 -2.70 30.02 3.11
CA PRO A 71 -1.64 29.01 3.06
C PRO A 71 -1.67 28.01 4.22
N ALA A 72 -2.18 28.41 5.40
CA ALA A 72 -2.35 27.51 6.54
C ALA A 72 -3.45 26.47 6.29
N ASP A 73 -4.59 26.91 5.74
CA ASP A 73 -5.70 26.03 5.38
C ASP A 73 -5.29 25.08 4.25
N GLY A 74 -4.62 25.61 3.20
CA GLY A 74 -4.11 24.81 2.12
C GLY A 74 -3.12 23.72 2.59
N LYS A 75 -2.25 24.04 3.54
CA LYS A 75 -1.38 23.06 4.18
C LYS A 75 -2.19 22.00 4.93
N ALA A 76 -3.21 22.40 5.71
CA ALA A 76 -4.05 21.46 6.44
C ALA A 76 -4.76 20.48 5.50
N LEU A 77 -5.34 20.97 4.38
CA LEU A 77 -5.97 20.15 3.36
C LEU A 77 -5.01 19.14 2.73
N ILE A 78 -3.79 19.56 2.40
CA ILE A 78 -2.77 18.66 1.83
C ILE A 78 -2.38 17.57 2.83
N VAL A 79 -2.19 17.93 4.10
CA VAL A 79 -1.85 16.97 5.17
C VAL A 79 -2.97 15.97 5.38
N ASP A 80 -4.22 16.42 5.39
CA ASP A 80 -5.40 15.56 5.55
C ASP A 80 -5.53 14.57 4.37
N PHE A 81 -5.45 15.07 3.14
CA PHE A 81 -5.44 14.24 1.94
C PHE A 81 -4.37 13.15 1.98
N LEU A 82 -3.12 13.51 2.31
CA LEU A 82 -2.02 12.54 2.37
C LEU A 82 -2.17 11.56 3.54
N SER A 83 -2.67 12.01 4.68
CA SER A 83 -2.94 11.14 5.84
C SER A 83 -4.02 10.10 5.52
N THR A 84 -5.09 10.52 4.85
CA THR A 84 -6.15 9.65 4.36
C THR A 84 -5.60 8.65 3.33
N GLY A 85 -4.76 9.12 2.39
CA GLY A 85 -4.08 8.26 1.42
C GLY A 85 -3.20 7.19 2.06
N VAL A 86 -2.44 7.52 3.11
CA VAL A 86 -1.64 6.57 3.89
C VAL A 86 -2.54 5.53 4.56
N ALA A 87 -3.62 5.98 5.21
CA ALA A 87 -4.54 5.09 5.91
C ALA A 87 -5.25 4.12 4.94
N SER A 88 -5.75 4.62 3.81
CA SER A 88 -6.43 3.81 2.80
C SER A 88 -5.48 2.80 2.13
N THR A 89 -4.24 3.19 1.83
CA THR A 89 -3.23 2.27 1.29
C THR A 89 -2.89 1.16 2.27
N LYS A 90 -2.78 1.48 3.57
CA LYS A 90 -2.58 0.48 4.63
C LYS A 90 -3.77 -0.47 4.76
N ALA A 91 -5.00 0.04 4.68
CA ALA A 91 -6.23 -0.76 4.73
C ALA A 91 -6.29 -1.72 3.53
N TYR A 92 -6.00 -1.23 2.31
CA TYR A 92 -5.90 -2.05 1.10
C TYR A 92 -4.89 -3.19 1.25
N GLY A 93 -3.67 -2.88 1.69
CA GLY A 93 -2.66 -3.92 1.93
C GLY A 93 -3.08 -4.94 2.99
N LYS A 94 -3.79 -4.51 4.05
CA LYS A 94 -4.33 -5.40 5.08
C LYS A 94 -5.41 -6.33 4.51
N ALA A 95 -6.35 -5.80 3.74
CA ALA A 95 -7.42 -6.57 3.10
C ALA A 95 -6.86 -7.63 2.15
N LEU A 96 -5.92 -7.24 1.29
CA LEU A 96 -5.28 -8.18 0.36
C LEU A 96 -4.44 -9.25 1.08
N LYS A 97 -3.75 -8.88 2.16
CA LYS A 97 -3.05 -9.87 2.99
C LYS A 97 -4.01 -10.86 3.64
N ALA A 98 -5.16 -10.40 4.12
CA ALA A 98 -6.19 -11.26 4.72
C ALA A 98 -6.85 -12.20 3.69
N ALA A 99 -6.91 -11.79 2.43
CA ALA A 99 -7.39 -12.65 1.34
C ALA A 99 -6.50 -13.89 1.11
N GLY A 100 -5.28 -13.92 1.64
CA GLY A 100 -4.33 -15.01 1.40
C GLY A 100 -3.73 -14.98 0.00
N ALA A 101 -2.98 -16.03 -0.37
CA ALA A 101 -2.39 -16.13 -1.70
C ALA A 101 -3.37 -16.78 -2.70
N PRO A 102 -3.39 -16.34 -3.97
CA PRO A 102 -4.19 -17.04 -4.99
C PRO A 102 -3.70 -18.46 -5.20
N GLY A 103 -4.64 -19.40 -5.35
CA GLY A 103 -4.36 -20.82 -5.57
C GLY A 103 -3.89 -21.14 -6.99
N ILE A 104 -2.86 -20.44 -7.46
CA ILE A 104 -2.23 -20.59 -8.77
C ILE A 104 -0.73 -20.86 -8.64
N THR A 105 -0.09 -21.23 -9.73
CA THR A 105 1.37 -21.39 -9.75
C THR A 105 2.07 -20.08 -9.32
N ASN A 106 2.99 -20.17 -8.38
CA ASN A 106 3.67 -19.02 -7.75
C ASN A 106 2.76 -18.04 -6.99
N GLY A 107 1.51 -18.39 -6.65
CA GLY A 107 0.54 -17.48 -6.04
C GLY A 107 1.06 -16.75 -4.81
N THR A 108 1.78 -17.42 -3.92
CA THR A 108 2.41 -16.78 -2.74
C THR A 108 3.44 -15.70 -3.14
N LYS A 109 4.26 -15.97 -4.16
CA LYS A 109 5.26 -15.00 -4.64
C LYS A 109 4.60 -13.82 -5.36
N ILE A 110 3.54 -14.09 -6.12
CA ILE A 110 2.72 -13.08 -6.80
C ILE A 110 2.11 -12.13 -5.76
N GLN A 111 1.44 -12.69 -4.74
CA GLN A 111 0.88 -11.87 -3.66
C GLN A 111 1.95 -11.07 -2.93
N ALA A 112 3.08 -11.67 -2.61
CA ALA A 112 4.19 -10.97 -1.94
C ALA A 112 4.68 -9.77 -2.76
N SER A 113 4.80 -9.91 -4.10
CA SER A 113 5.20 -8.82 -5.00
C SER A 113 4.19 -7.67 -5.00
N ILE A 114 2.90 -7.99 -5.06
CA ILE A 114 1.81 -6.99 -5.02
C ILE A 114 1.80 -6.26 -3.67
N LEU A 115 1.87 -7.01 -2.57
CA LEU A 115 1.91 -6.42 -1.22
C LEU A 115 3.13 -5.53 -1.01
N ALA A 116 4.30 -5.91 -1.56
CA ALA A 116 5.51 -5.08 -1.52
C ALA A 116 5.30 -3.77 -2.29
N GLY A 117 4.63 -3.80 -3.44
CA GLY A 117 4.26 -2.63 -4.21
C GLY A 117 3.32 -1.69 -3.45
N ILE A 118 2.28 -2.24 -2.81
CA ILE A 118 1.34 -1.48 -1.96
C ILE A 118 2.07 -0.83 -0.78
N ALA A 119 2.92 -1.59 -0.08
CA ALA A 119 3.70 -1.08 1.04
C ALA A 119 4.67 0.04 0.61
N GLY A 120 5.31 -0.11 -0.55
CA GLY A 120 6.18 0.90 -1.14
C GLY A 120 5.43 2.20 -1.45
N SER A 121 4.23 2.12 -2.04
CA SER A 121 3.37 3.29 -2.29
C SER A 121 2.94 3.96 -1.00
N GLY A 122 2.56 3.17 0.02
CA GLY A 122 2.23 3.68 1.35
C GLY A 122 3.40 4.41 2.02
N ALA A 123 4.62 3.89 1.90
CA ALA A 123 5.83 4.52 2.41
C ALA A 123 6.12 5.86 1.71
N LYS A 124 5.96 5.93 0.38
CA LYS A 124 6.08 7.20 -0.37
C LYS A 124 5.06 8.23 0.10
N LEU A 125 3.78 7.85 0.25
CA LEU A 125 2.75 8.76 0.76
C LEU A 125 3.06 9.25 2.18
N ALA A 126 3.55 8.38 3.07
CA ALA A 126 3.95 8.75 4.42
C ALA A 126 5.12 9.74 4.44
N ALA A 127 6.11 9.56 3.53
CA ALA A 127 7.21 10.49 3.36
C ALA A 127 6.71 11.86 2.86
N LEU A 128 5.81 11.89 1.87
CA LEU A 128 5.18 13.11 1.37
C LEU A 128 4.35 13.80 2.45
N ASN A 129 3.63 13.06 3.28
CA ASN A 129 2.89 13.60 4.41
C ASN A 129 3.83 14.28 5.43
N THR A 130 5.00 13.69 5.66
CA THR A 130 6.03 14.31 6.52
C THR A 130 6.54 15.62 5.93
N VAL A 131 6.72 15.71 4.61
CA VAL A 131 7.08 16.96 3.90
C VAL A 131 5.93 17.97 4.00
N ALA A 132 4.69 17.54 3.76
CA ALA A 132 3.51 18.39 3.83
C ALA A 132 3.35 19.07 5.20
N LYS A 133 3.58 18.34 6.29
CA LYS A 133 3.57 18.89 7.65
C LYS A 133 4.59 20.01 7.89
N ARG A 134 5.62 20.10 7.05
CA ARG A 134 6.68 21.11 7.12
C ARG A 134 6.51 22.22 6.09
N LEU A 135 5.43 22.24 5.30
CA LEU A 135 5.19 23.31 4.34
C LEU A 135 5.16 24.67 5.05
N PRO A 136 5.86 25.68 4.52
CA PRO A 136 5.80 27.05 5.06
C PRO A 136 4.40 27.62 4.85
N THR A 137 3.90 28.39 5.80
CA THR A 137 2.63 29.10 5.65
C THR A 137 2.83 30.61 5.40
N ARG A 138 4.06 31.07 5.45
CA ARG A 138 4.47 32.45 5.16
C ARG A 138 5.86 32.47 4.53
N PRO A 139 6.14 33.38 3.56
CA PRO A 139 5.13 34.15 2.82
C PRO A 139 4.33 33.24 1.86
N PRO A 140 3.15 33.68 1.33
CA PRO A 140 2.30 32.86 0.44
C PRO A 140 3.04 32.28 -0.76
N ALA A 141 3.93 33.03 -1.39
CA ALA A 141 4.75 32.57 -2.51
C ALA A 141 5.66 31.37 -2.15
N ALA A 142 6.19 31.33 -0.92
CA ALA A 142 6.97 30.18 -0.45
C ALA A 142 6.10 28.92 -0.29
N PHE A 143 4.86 29.07 0.21
CA PHE A 143 3.90 27.99 0.28
C PHE A 143 3.58 27.43 -1.11
N GLN A 144 3.22 28.30 -2.06
CA GLN A 144 2.87 27.89 -3.43
C GLN A 144 4.01 27.11 -4.09
N LYS A 145 5.25 27.63 -4.01
CA LYS A 145 6.44 26.95 -4.56
C LYS A 145 6.64 25.56 -3.93
N ALA A 146 6.51 25.47 -2.61
CA ALA A 146 6.71 24.22 -1.89
C ALA A 146 5.57 23.20 -2.15
N ALA A 147 4.32 23.68 -2.23
CA ALA A 147 3.16 22.84 -2.56
C ALA A 147 3.24 22.30 -4.00
N THR A 148 3.63 23.11 -4.98
CA THR A 148 3.88 22.68 -6.36
C THR A 148 4.96 21.59 -6.42
N LYS A 149 6.07 21.77 -5.70
CA LYS A 149 7.11 20.74 -5.62
C LYS A 149 6.58 19.42 -5.03
N LEU A 150 5.78 19.50 -3.98
CA LEU A 150 5.15 18.34 -3.36
C LEU A 150 4.19 17.63 -4.34
N GLY A 151 3.38 18.40 -5.09
CA GLY A 151 2.50 17.87 -6.13
C GLY A 151 3.27 17.10 -7.21
N ASN A 152 4.39 17.63 -7.67
CA ASN A 152 5.26 16.94 -8.64
C ASN A 152 5.84 15.63 -8.07
N GLN A 153 6.15 15.57 -6.78
CA GLN A 153 6.60 14.35 -6.12
C GLN A 153 5.46 13.33 -5.95
N LEU A 154 4.24 13.82 -5.78
CA LEU A 154 3.06 12.96 -5.63
C LEU A 154 2.77 12.16 -6.91
N SER A 155 3.10 12.68 -8.10
CA SER A 155 2.87 11.98 -9.38
C SER A 155 3.55 10.61 -9.45
N SER A 156 4.62 10.38 -8.67
CA SER A 156 5.36 9.13 -8.64
C SER A 156 4.97 8.16 -7.51
N PHE A 157 3.89 8.47 -6.75
CA PHE A 157 3.55 7.64 -5.59
C PHE A 157 3.10 6.22 -5.96
N SER A 158 2.53 6.04 -7.15
CA SER A 158 2.05 4.74 -7.67
C SER A 158 3.15 3.88 -8.28
N GLU A 159 4.33 4.42 -8.53
CA GLU A 159 5.45 3.70 -9.16
C GLU A 159 5.83 2.38 -8.44
N PRO A 160 5.92 2.30 -7.10
CA PRO A 160 6.17 1.04 -6.41
C PRO A 160 5.05 0.01 -6.63
N PHE A 161 3.79 0.44 -6.69
CA PHE A 161 2.67 -0.44 -6.98
C PHE A 161 2.79 -1.02 -8.39
N SER A 162 3.05 -0.18 -9.40
CA SER A 162 3.28 -0.65 -10.78
C SER A 162 4.43 -1.65 -10.85
N LYS A 163 5.56 -1.38 -10.21
CA LYS A 163 6.69 -2.33 -10.12
C LYS A 163 6.30 -3.64 -9.45
N GLY A 164 5.48 -3.59 -8.41
CA GLY A 164 4.95 -4.80 -7.75
C GLY A 164 4.06 -5.63 -8.68
N MET A 165 3.20 -4.97 -9.45
CA MET A 165 2.35 -5.60 -10.46
C MET A 165 3.17 -6.21 -11.59
N ASP A 166 4.19 -5.50 -12.11
CA ASP A 166 5.10 -6.02 -13.14
C ASP A 166 5.86 -7.25 -12.65
N ALA A 167 6.34 -7.22 -11.40
CA ALA A 167 7.01 -8.37 -10.80
C ALA A 167 6.05 -9.57 -10.64
N ALA A 168 4.82 -9.32 -10.24
CA ALA A 168 3.76 -10.34 -10.16
C ALA A 168 3.47 -10.94 -11.55
N GLY A 169 3.33 -10.10 -12.58
CA GLY A 169 3.13 -10.54 -13.97
C GLY A 169 4.25 -11.44 -14.49
N LYS A 170 5.53 -11.13 -14.17
CA LYS A 170 6.67 -11.99 -14.53
C LYS A 170 6.65 -13.37 -13.87
N LEU A 171 6.00 -13.47 -12.70
CA LEU A 171 5.84 -14.73 -11.96
C LEU A 171 4.62 -15.54 -12.44
N ASP A 172 3.66 -14.90 -13.09
CA ASP A 172 2.42 -15.50 -13.59
C ASP A 172 2.65 -16.23 -14.93
N LYS A 173 3.42 -17.30 -14.88
CA LYS A 173 3.70 -18.14 -16.03
C LYS A 173 2.41 -18.79 -16.55
N GLY A 174 2.07 -18.51 -17.79
CA GLY A 174 0.82 -18.98 -18.43
C GLY A 174 -0.36 -18.05 -18.26
N ASN A 175 -0.13 -16.85 -17.73
CA ASN A 175 -1.15 -15.80 -17.57
C ASN A 175 -2.40 -16.30 -16.82
N GLN A 176 -2.20 -17.08 -15.75
CA GLN A 176 -3.30 -17.65 -14.96
C GLN A 176 -4.07 -16.55 -14.24
N LEU A 177 -3.35 -15.63 -13.58
CA LEU A 177 -3.94 -14.49 -12.89
C LEU A 177 -4.65 -13.55 -13.89
N GLY A 178 -3.99 -13.22 -15.00
CA GLY A 178 -4.56 -12.38 -16.03
C GLY A 178 -5.89 -12.93 -16.57
N LYS A 179 -5.95 -14.24 -16.87
CA LYS A 179 -7.20 -14.90 -17.30
C LYS A 179 -8.31 -14.79 -16.24
N ILE A 180 -8.00 -15.01 -14.98
CA ILE A 180 -8.97 -14.89 -13.88
C ILE A 180 -9.50 -13.46 -13.80
N LEU A 181 -8.60 -12.46 -13.75
CA LEU A 181 -8.99 -11.06 -13.60
C LEU A 181 -9.82 -10.55 -14.80
N THR A 182 -9.60 -11.07 -16.01
CA THR A 182 -10.41 -10.67 -17.21
C THR A 182 -11.80 -11.30 -17.26
N THR A 183 -12.05 -12.37 -16.53
CA THR A 183 -13.36 -13.06 -16.49
C THR A 183 -14.24 -12.59 -15.34
N LEU A 184 -13.68 -11.92 -14.35
CA LEU A 184 -14.42 -11.50 -13.15
C LEU A 184 -15.16 -10.16 -13.38
N PRO A 185 -16.46 -10.11 -13.11
CA PRO A 185 -17.25 -8.86 -13.26
C PRO A 185 -16.75 -7.75 -12.33
N GLU A 186 -16.22 -8.10 -11.15
CA GLU A 186 -15.62 -7.15 -10.21
C GLU A 186 -14.41 -6.43 -10.80
N CYS A 187 -13.74 -7.04 -11.78
CA CYS A 187 -12.56 -6.47 -12.44
C CYS A 187 -12.90 -5.62 -13.68
N ALA A 188 -14.13 -5.65 -14.16
CA ALA A 188 -14.53 -4.98 -15.40
C ALA A 188 -14.17 -3.48 -15.41
N ALA A 189 -14.33 -2.79 -14.28
CA ALA A 189 -13.99 -1.38 -14.16
C ALA A 189 -12.48 -1.11 -14.31
N LEU A 190 -11.62 -2.03 -13.85
CA LEU A 190 -10.16 -1.95 -14.04
C LEU A 190 -9.77 -2.20 -15.49
N ALA A 191 -10.37 -3.22 -16.13
CA ALA A 191 -10.11 -3.59 -17.51
C ALA A 191 -10.50 -2.47 -18.50
N ASN A 192 -11.60 -1.78 -18.22
CA ASN A 192 -12.12 -0.69 -19.06
C ASN A 192 -11.46 0.66 -18.78
N GLY A 193 -10.49 0.75 -17.88
CA GLY A 193 -9.84 2.01 -17.51
C GLY A 193 -10.76 3.02 -16.84
N SER A 194 -11.99 2.64 -16.50
CA SER A 194 -13.01 3.55 -15.97
C SER A 194 -12.72 4.03 -14.54
N VAL A 195 -11.75 3.45 -13.87
CA VAL A 195 -11.34 3.82 -12.49
C VAL A 195 -10.21 4.86 -12.48
N GLY A 196 -9.66 5.23 -13.64
CA GLY A 196 -8.52 6.17 -13.73
C GLY A 196 -8.77 7.43 -14.56
N SER A 197 -9.88 7.50 -15.28
CA SER A 197 -10.16 8.58 -16.22
C SER A 197 -10.91 9.78 -15.57
N GLY A 198 -10.49 10.18 -14.39
CA GLY A 198 -10.81 11.50 -13.81
C GLY A 198 -10.06 12.60 -14.56
N GLY A 199 -10.50 12.86 -15.75
CA GLY A 199 -10.55 14.01 -16.61
C GLY A 199 -9.43 15.03 -16.57
N THR A 200 -8.61 15.07 -17.59
CA THR A 200 -8.32 16.32 -18.27
C THR A 200 -8.90 16.22 -19.66
N THR A 201 -10.18 16.54 -19.81
CA THR A 201 -10.68 17.02 -21.07
C THR A 201 -9.97 18.36 -21.33
N SER A 202 -8.84 18.30 -22.01
CA SER A 202 -8.31 19.47 -22.72
C SER A 202 -9.35 19.84 -23.75
N THR A 203 -10.19 20.82 -23.41
CA THR A 203 -11.03 21.52 -24.38
C THR A 203 -10.08 22.31 -25.26
N THR A 204 -9.67 21.72 -26.37
CA THR A 204 -9.06 22.43 -27.48
C THR A 204 -10.17 23.27 -28.07
N GLY A 205 -10.30 24.52 -27.62
CA GLY A 205 -11.11 25.54 -28.26
C GLY A 205 -10.49 25.86 -29.63
N GLY A 206 -11.27 25.59 -30.69
CA GLY A 206 -11.05 26.13 -32.03
C GLY A 206 -11.48 27.59 -32.11
#